data_4d511d55ce2dfde424eb77e44ccd49e3
#
_entry.id   4d511d55ce2dfde424eb77e44ccd49e3
#
_cell.length_a   1.000
_cell.length_b   1.000
_cell.length_c   1.000
_cell.angle_alpha   90.00
_cell.angle_beta   90.00
_cell.angle_gamma   90.00
#
_symmetry.space_group_name_H-M   'P 1'
#
loop_
_entity.id
_entity.type
_entity.pdbx_description
1 polymer ?
#
loop_
_entity_poly.entity_id
_entity_poly.type
_entity_poly.pdbx_seq_one_letter_code
_entity_poly.pdbx_strand_id
1 'polypeptide(L)'
;MKAEQKLEQKVIKNETETISISQLNKNVWVHTELGYFNGEAVPSNGLVLTTSKGLVLVDSSWDDKLTKELIEMVEKKFQKRVTDVIITHAHADRIGGIRTLKERGIKAHSTALTAELAKKNGYDEPLGDLQTITNMKFGNMKVETFYPGKGHTEDNIVVWLPQYKILAGGCLVKSAEAKDLGNVADAYVNEWSTSIENVLKRYGNMNVVLPGHGEVGDKGLLLHTLDLLK
;
A
#
# COMPACT_ATOMS: atom_id res chain seq x y z
N MET A 1 24.29 -26.80 7.05
CA MET A 1 23.39 -25.74 7.55
C MET A 1 24.04 -24.41 7.22
N LYS A 2 23.58 -23.72 6.17
CA LYS A 2 24.01 -22.33 5.89
C LYS A 2 23.19 -21.43 6.80
N ALA A 3 23.84 -20.68 7.68
CA ALA A 3 23.21 -19.63 8.47
C ALA A 3 22.64 -18.60 7.48
N GLU A 4 21.31 -18.43 7.45
CA GLU A 4 20.68 -17.30 6.83
C GLU A 4 21.15 -16.05 7.58
N GLN A 5 22.03 -15.27 6.95
CA GLN A 5 22.34 -13.94 7.39
C GLN A 5 21.03 -13.12 7.28
N LYS A 6 20.40 -12.87 8.42
CA LYS A 6 19.36 -11.85 8.54
C LYS A 6 20.01 -10.54 8.09
N LEU A 7 19.75 -10.10 6.86
CA LEU A 7 20.17 -8.79 6.39
C LEU A 7 19.60 -7.77 7.40
N GLU A 8 20.46 -7.02 8.08
CA GLU A 8 20.02 -5.87 8.88
C GLU A 8 19.19 -4.97 7.95
N GLN A 9 17.91 -4.88 8.23
CA GLN A 9 16.98 -4.12 7.41
C GLN A 9 17.36 -2.65 7.51
N LYS A 10 17.82 -2.06 6.41
CA LYS A 10 18.21 -0.67 6.36
C LYS A 10 16.98 0.21 6.53
N VAL A 11 16.82 0.80 7.71
CA VAL A 11 15.74 1.74 8.05
C VAL A 11 16.29 3.16 8.01
N ILE A 12 15.54 4.08 7.38
CA ILE A 12 15.82 5.51 7.31
C ILE A 12 14.58 6.24 7.81
N LYS A 13 14.74 7.21 8.70
CA LYS A 13 13.66 8.02 9.26
C LYS A 13 13.84 9.49 8.89
N ASN A 14 12.73 10.26 8.85
CA ASN A 14 12.78 11.72 8.82
C ASN A 14 13.16 12.28 10.21
N GLU A 15 13.39 13.58 10.31
CA GLU A 15 13.82 14.23 11.55
C GLU A 15 12.81 14.13 12.70
N THR A 16 11.52 14.09 12.36
CA THR A 16 10.43 13.98 13.34
C THR A 16 10.07 12.55 13.69
N GLU A 17 10.71 11.57 13.07
CA GLU A 17 10.41 10.13 13.19
C GLU A 17 8.96 9.73 12.82
N THR A 18 8.23 10.61 12.14
CA THR A 18 6.86 10.36 11.66
C THR A 18 6.83 9.59 10.35
N ILE A 19 7.96 9.54 9.63
CA ILE A 19 8.11 8.79 8.37
C ILE A 19 9.35 7.93 8.46
N SER A 20 9.21 6.68 8.07
CA SER A 20 10.35 5.77 7.88
C SER A 20 10.26 5.06 6.54
N ILE A 21 11.42 4.71 5.97
CA ILE A 21 11.51 3.79 4.85
C ILE A 21 12.42 2.63 5.20
N SER A 22 12.00 1.41 4.92
CA SER A 22 12.76 0.18 5.18
C SER A 22 12.91 -0.66 3.92
N GLN A 23 14.09 -1.21 3.71
CA GLN A 23 14.42 -1.93 2.48
C GLN A 23 13.91 -3.37 2.52
N LEU A 24 13.07 -3.77 1.54
CA LEU A 24 12.70 -5.16 1.31
C LEU A 24 13.65 -5.85 0.34
N ASN A 25 14.07 -5.14 -0.72
CA ASN A 25 15.11 -5.58 -1.64
C ASN A 25 15.73 -4.39 -2.37
N LYS A 26 16.57 -4.63 -3.36
CA LYS A 26 17.30 -3.56 -4.08
C LYS A 26 16.40 -2.45 -4.63
N ASN A 27 15.18 -2.79 -5.07
CA ASN A 27 14.29 -1.85 -5.79
C ASN A 27 12.94 -1.64 -5.12
N VAL A 28 12.68 -2.28 -3.98
CA VAL A 28 11.40 -2.20 -3.26
C VAL A 28 11.65 -1.86 -1.81
N TRP A 29 11.01 -0.79 -1.35
CA TRP A 29 11.09 -0.31 0.03
C TRP A 29 9.67 -0.17 0.57
N VAL A 30 9.49 -0.42 1.85
CA VAL A 30 8.28 -0.04 2.59
C VAL A 30 8.45 1.41 3.01
N HIS A 31 7.44 2.23 2.83
CA HIS A 31 7.30 3.48 3.58
C HIS A 31 6.26 3.29 4.67
N THR A 32 6.48 3.91 5.82
CA THR A 32 5.55 3.87 6.95
C THR A 32 5.41 5.28 7.52
N GLU A 33 4.17 5.77 7.60
CA GLU A 33 3.85 7.08 8.15
C GLU A 33 2.98 6.96 9.39
N LEU A 34 3.30 7.77 10.38
CA LEU A 34 2.53 7.89 11.60
C LEU A 34 1.47 8.97 11.46
N GLY A 35 0.23 8.56 11.26
CA GLY A 35 -0.94 9.44 11.30
C GLY A 35 -1.73 9.29 12.58
N TYR A 36 -2.90 9.95 12.62
CA TYR A 36 -3.80 9.89 13.79
C TYR A 36 -5.21 9.52 13.36
N PHE A 37 -5.79 8.54 14.04
CA PHE A 37 -7.18 8.14 13.85
C PHE A 37 -7.86 8.05 15.22
N ASN A 38 -8.98 8.78 15.40
CA ASN A 38 -9.70 8.89 16.67
C ASN A 38 -8.80 9.30 17.87
N GLY A 39 -7.77 10.12 17.62
CA GLY A 39 -6.84 10.59 18.66
C GLY A 39 -5.68 9.63 18.95
N GLU A 40 -5.66 8.45 18.34
CA GLU A 40 -4.57 7.47 18.49
C GLU A 40 -3.59 7.56 17.32
N ALA A 41 -2.31 7.37 17.62
CA ALA A 41 -1.25 7.33 16.62
C ALA A 41 -1.28 5.97 15.90
N VAL A 42 -1.49 5.99 14.58
CA VAL A 42 -1.63 4.78 13.76
C VAL A 42 -0.59 4.82 12.62
N PRO A 43 0.39 3.91 12.63
CA PRO A 43 1.30 3.77 11.51
C PRO A 43 0.60 3.11 10.32
N SER A 44 0.83 3.61 9.11
CA SER A 44 0.34 3.02 7.85
C SER A 44 1.48 2.73 6.89
N ASN A 45 1.38 1.64 6.15
CA ASN A 45 2.41 1.15 5.25
C ASN A 45 2.02 1.31 3.79
N GLY A 46 3.00 1.64 2.97
CA GLY A 46 2.93 1.55 1.52
C GLY A 46 4.28 1.16 0.91
N LEU A 47 4.43 1.23 -0.41
CA LEU A 47 5.68 0.87 -1.08
C LEU A 47 6.31 2.05 -1.83
N VAL A 48 7.64 2.07 -1.84
CA VAL A 48 8.45 2.86 -2.77
C VAL A 48 9.13 1.91 -3.74
N LEU A 49 8.82 2.04 -5.02
CA LEU A 49 9.41 1.25 -6.09
C LEU A 49 10.41 2.11 -6.87
N THR A 50 11.68 1.68 -6.87
CA THR A 50 12.72 2.36 -7.67
C THR A 50 12.75 1.78 -9.07
N THR A 51 12.48 2.61 -10.07
CA THR A 51 12.41 2.18 -11.47
C THR A 51 13.47 2.87 -12.33
N SER A 52 13.63 2.46 -13.59
CA SER A 52 14.52 3.15 -14.54
C SER A 52 13.98 4.51 -14.98
N LYS A 53 12.70 4.82 -14.76
CA LYS A 53 12.05 6.08 -15.17
C LYS A 53 11.68 7.02 -14.02
N GLY A 54 11.91 6.64 -12.78
CA GLY A 54 11.53 7.42 -11.59
C GLY A 54 11.15 6.54 -10.41
N LEU A 55 10.42 7.10 -9.47
CA LEU A 55 9.85 6.39 -8.34
C LEU A 55 8.35 6.22 -8.54
N VAL A 56 7.83 5.07 -8.12
CA VAL A 56 6.39 4.81 -8.04
C VAL A 56 6.07 4.49 -6.59
N LEU A 57 5.02 5.10 -6.05
CA LEU A 57 4.52 4.76 -4.72
C LEU A 57 3.29 3.84 -4.84
N VAL A 58 3.09 3.01 -3.84
CA VAL A 58 1.81 2.38 -3.54
C VAL A 58 1.28 3.04 -2.28
N ASP A 59 0.16 3.70 -2.41
CA ASP A 59 -0.47 4.62 -1.47
C ASP A 59 0.32 5.93 -1.23
N SER A 60 -0.40 6.97 -0.83
CA SER A 60 0.15 8.21 -0.29
C SER A 60 0.20 8.11 1.24
N SER A 61 0.10 9.21 1.95
CA SER A 61 0.05 9.23 3.40
C SER A 61 -1.29 9.79 3.91
N TRP A 62 -1.44 9.90 5.23
CA TRP A 62 -2.63 10.35 5.94
C TRP A 62 -3.11 11.75 5.57
N ASP A 63 -2.19 12.62 5.12
CA ASP A 63 -2.49 13.99 4.74
C ASP A 63 -1.46 14.54 3.74
N ASP A 64 -1.71 15.76 3.27
CA ASP A 64 -0.86 16.47 2.32
C ASP A 64 0.53 16.77 2.88
N LYS A 65 0.64 17.08 4.18
CA LYS A 65 1.92 17.41 4.81
C LYS A 65 2.83 16.18 4.86
N LEU A 66 2.35 15.07 5.39
CA LEU A 66 3.11 13.81 5.47
C LEU A 66 3.45 13.30 4.07
N THR A 67 2.53 13.41 3.10
CA THR A 67 2.79 13.00 1.72
C THR A 67 3.89 13.86 1.07
N LYS A 68 3.89 15.18 1.31
CA LYS A 68 4.94 16.07 0.84
C LYS A 68 6.31 15.68 1.42
N GLU A 69 6.38 15.47 2.73
CA GLU A 69 7.60 15.06 3.42
C GLU A 69 8.10 13.69 2.92
N LEU A 70 7.20 12.71 2.74
CA LEU A 70 7.53 11.41 2.15
C LEU A 70 8.16 11.56 0.76
N ILE A 71 7.51 12.32 -0.13
CA ILE A 71 8.01 12.55 -1.49
C ILE A 71 9.41 13.18 -1.45
N GLU A 72 9.61 14.23 -0.66
CA GLU A 72 10.91 14.92 -0.52
C GLU A 72 11.99 13.97 0.01
N MET A 73 11.67 13.15 1.00
CA MET A 73 12.56 12.16 1.57
C MET A 73 13.00 11.11 0.55
N VAL A 74 12.05 10.50 -0.19
CA VAL A 74 12.38 9.47 -1.15
C VAL A 74 13.07 10.02 -2.40
N GLU A 75 12.66 11.19 -2.89
CA GLU A 75 13.32 11.87 -4.02
C GLU A 75 14.79 12.21 -3.68
N LYS A 76 15.04 12.75 -2.48
CA LYS A 76 16.39 13.02 -1.96
C LYS A 76 17.22 11.75 -1.82
N LYS A 77 16.60 10.68 -1.27
CA LYS A 77 17.28 9.40 -1.03
C LYS A 77 17.70 8.71 -2.31
N PHE A 78 16.81 8.65 -3.29
CA PHE A 78 17.03 7.88 -4.51
C PHE A 78 17.53 8.72 -5.69
N GLN A 79 17.60 10.05 -5.54
CA GLN A 79 17.96 11.01 -6.59
C GLN A 79 17.09 10.81 -7.86
N LYS A 80 15.79 10.60 -7.65
CA LYS A 80 14.78 10.37 -8.68
C LYS A 80 13.47 11.03 -8.28
N ARG A 81 12.68 11.45 -9.29
CA ARG A 81 11.35 12.03 -9.08
C ARG A 81 10.31 10.93 -8.85
N VAL A 82 9.35 11.19 -7.99
CA VAL A 82 8.09 10.42 -7.93
C VAL A 82 7.26 10.80 -9.14
N THR A 83 6.86 9.83 -9.94
CA THR A 83 6.11 10.05 -11.19
C THR A 83 4.67 9.54 -11.10
N ASP A 84 4.46 8.49 -10.35
CA ASP A 84 3.18 7.78 -10.27
C ASP A 84 2.93 7.29 -8.84
N VAL A 85 1.66 7.24 -8.43
CA VAL A 85 1.18 6.63 -7.19
C VAL A 85 -0.01 5.74 -7.53
N ILE A 86 -0.08 4.55 -6.94
CA ILE A 86 -1.22 3.64 -7.03
C ILE A 86 -1.96 3.71 -5.71
N ILE A 87 -3.22 4.16 -5.72
CA ILE A 87 -4.07 4.27 -4.53
C ILE A 87 -4.87 2.98 -4.37
N THR A 88 -4.75 2.34 -3.22
CA THR A 88 -5.39 1.04 -2.96
C THR A 88 -6.86 1.15 -2.58
N HIS A 89 -7.28 2.20 -1.90
CA HIS A 89 -8.67 2.54 -1.59
C HIS A 89 -8.80 3.98 -1.05
N ALA A 90 -10.05 4.46 -0.87
CA ALA A 90 -10.35 5.87 -0.60
C ALA A 90 -10.37 6.26 0.89
N HIS A 91 -9.56 5.62 1.75
CA HIS A 91 -9.36 6.07 3.14
C HIS A 91 -8.19 7.03 3.29
N ALA A 92 -8.24 7.88 4.34
CA ALA A 92 -7.26 8.93 4.59
C ALA A 92 -5.81 8.44 4.57
N ASP A 93 -5.54 7.29 5.17
CA ASP A 93 -4.20 6.69 5.27
C ASP A 93 -3.64 6.18 3.92
N ARG A 94 -4.42 6.29 2.83
CA ARG A 94 -4.04 5.88 1.46
C ARG A 94 -4.09 7.03 0.48
N ILE A 95 -5.10 7.91 0.62
CA ILE A 95 -5.38 8.98 -0.34
C ILE A 95 -5.23 10.38 0.26
N GLY A 96 -4.96 10.51 1.56
CA GLY A 96 -4.97 11.80 2.26
C GLY A 96 -4.07 12.87 1.65
N GLY A 97 -3.03 12.48 0.95
CA GLY A 97 -2.12 13.40 0.24
C GLY A 97 -2.42 13.63 -1.24
N ILE A 98 -3.62 13.30 -1.71
CA ILE A 98 -3.96 13.37 -3.15
C ILE A 98 -3.80 14.77 -3.74
N ARG A 99 -4.05 15.83 -2.97
CA ARG A 99 -3.87 17.23 -3.41
C ARG A 99 -2.39 17.52 -3.68
N THR A 100 -1.50 17.12 -2.76
CA THR A 100 -0.04 17.22 -2.96
C THR A 100 0.42 16.49 -4.21
N LEU A 101 -0.12 15.29 -4.50
CA LEU A 101 0.21 14.56 -5.73
C LEU A 101 -0.20 15.36 -6.96
N LYS A 102 -1.41 15.89 -6.98
CA LYS A 102 -1.95 16.71 -8.08
C LYS A 102 -1.14 17.98 -8.31
N GLU A 103 -0.83 18.74 -7.25
CA GLU A 103 -0.03 19.96 -7.32
C GLU A 103 1.39 19.70 -7.85
N ARG A 104 1.96 18.54 -7.59
CA ARG A 104 3.27 18.13 -8.09
C ARG A 104 3.23 17.48 -9.48
N GLY A 105 2.04 17.32 -10.09
CA GLY A 105 1.85 16.66 -11.38
C GLY A 105 2.15 15.17 -11.36
N ILE A 106 2.04 14.54 -10.18
CA ILE A 106 2.21 13.08 -9.99
C ILE A 106 0.89 12.40 -10.34
N LYS A 107 0.95 11.36 -11.18
CA LYS A 107 -0.24 10.61 -11.58
C LYS A 107 -0.70 9.70 -10.45
N ALA A 108 -1.93 9.87 -9.99
CA ALA A 108 -2.56 9.01 -8.99
C ALA A 108 -3.52 8.04 -9.69
N HIS A 109 -3.11 6.78 -9.81
CA HIS A 109 -3.88 5.69 -10.41
C HIS A 109 -4.80 5.04 -9.38
N SER A 110 -6.04 4.76 -9.74
CA SER A 110 -7.02 4.07 -8.89
C SER A 110 -8.08 3.37 -9.73
N THR A 111 -8.96 2.60 -9.06
CA THR A 111 -10.20 2.17 -9.73
C THR A 111 -11.16 3.34 -9.89
N ALA A 112 -12.11 3.23 -10.82
CA ALA A 112 -13.17 4.23 -10.98
C ALA A 112 -14.00 4.37 -9.68
N LEU A 113 -14.22 3.25 -8.97
CA LEU A 113 -14.94 3.25 -7.68
C LEU A 113 -14.14 4.02 -6.61
N THR A 114 -12.83 3.84 -6.53
CA THR A 114 -11.98 4.61 -5.61
C THR A 114 -12.04 6.11 -5.92
N ALA A 115 -12.05 6.49 -7.20
CA ALA A 115 -12.18 7.89 -7.61
C ALA A 115 -13.55 8.49 -7.20
N GLU A 116 -14.63 7.73 -7.36
CA GLU A 116 -15.98 8.13 -6.93
C GLU A 116 -16.06 8.30 -5.40
N LEU A 117 -15.54 7.32 -4.64
CA LEU A 117 -15.52 7.37 -3.17
C LEU A 117 -14.60 8.49 -2.66
N ALA A 118 -13.48 8.74 -3.30
CA ALA A 118 -12.60 9.86 -2.99
C ALA A 118 -13.36 11.20 -3.05
N LYS A 119 -14.07 11.44 -4.14
CA LYS A 119 -14.90 12.63 -4.31
C LYS A 119 -16.00 12.73 -3.24
N LYS A 120 -16.69 11.62 -2.96
CA LYS A 120 -17.73 11.54 -1.93
C LYS A 120 -17.16 11.89 -0.54
N ASN A 121 -15.93 11.49 -0.27
CA ASN A 121 -15.23 11.74 0.99
C ASN A 121 -14.52 13.12 1.04
N GLY A 122 -14.68 13.95 0.01
CA GLY A 122 -14.11 15.32 -0.03
C GLY A 122 -12.65 15.40 -0.47
N TYR A 123 -12.09 14.34 -1.04
CA TYR A 123 -10.77 14.32 -1.66
C TYR A 123 -10.83 14.72 -3.14
N ASP A 124 -9.70 15.17 -3.68
CA ASP A 124 -9.51 15.26 -5.13
C ASP A 124 -9.60 13.87 -5.77
N GLU A 125 -10.16 13.79 -6.98
CA GLU A 125 -10.33 12.51 -7.69
C GLU A 125 -8.98 12.04 -8.28
N PRO A 126 -8.54 10.81 -7.99
CA PRO A 126 -7.49 10.14 -8.75
C PRO A 126 -7.99 9.76 -10.16
N LEU A 127 -7.13 9.16 -11.00
CA LEU A 127 -7.41 8.95 -12.43
C LEU A 127 -8.57 7.98 -12.74
N GLY A 128 -8.88 7.03 -11.86
CA GLY A 128 -9.94 6.04 -12.09
C GLY A 128 -9.68 5.11 -13.29
N ASP A 129 -8.41 4.85 -13.61
CA ASP A 129 -7.96 4.18 -14.83
C ASP A 129 -7.62 2.69 -14.65
N LEU A 130 -7.72 2.16 -13.41
CA LEU A 130 -7.48 0.77 -13.11
C LEU A 130 -8.75 -0.08 -13.27
N GLN A 131 -8.59 -1.23 -13.91
CA GLN A 131 -9.64 -2.24 -14.07
C GLN A 131 -9.56 -3.30 -12.97
N THR A 132 -10.44 -4.31 -13.00
CA THR A 132 -10.37 -5.46 -12.07
C THR A 132 -8.98 -6.07 -12.03
N ILE A 133 -8.32 -6.17 -13.18
CA ILE A 133 -6.90 -6.54 -13.30
C ILE A 133 -6.25 -5.54 -14.25
N THR A 134 -5.19 -4.87 -13.78
CA THR A 134 -4.40 -3.98 -14.64
C THR A 134 -2.93 -4.36 -14.56
N ASN A 135 -2.31 -4.58 -15.72
CA ASN A 135 -0.87 -4.79 -15.85
C ASN A 135 -0.20 -3.48 -16.26
N MET A 136 0.66 -2.96 -15.41
CA MET A 136 1.40 -1.72 -15.60
C MET A 136 2.89 -1.99 -15.74
N LYS A 137 3.58 -1.09 -16.44
CA LYS A 137 5.04 -1.15 -16.58
C LYS A 137 5.65 0.22 -16.38
N PHE A 138 6.34 0.40 -15.29
CA PHE A 138 7.09 1.60 -14.95
C PHE A 138 8.58 1.38 -15.23
N GLY A 139 9.02 1.73 -16.44
CA GLY A 139 10.38 1.42 -16.87
C GLY A 139 10.67 -0.08 -16.87
N ASN A 140 11.56 -0.52 -15.98
CA ASN A 140 11.92 -1.94 -15.80
C ASN A 140 11.07 -2.67 -14.74
N MET A 141 10.17 -1.97 -14.05
CA MET A 141 9.30 -2.54 -13.02
C MET A 141 7.95 -2.96 -13.62
N LYS A 142 7.57 -4.21 -13.41
CA LYS A 142 6.21 -4.72 -13.71
C LYS A 142 5.38 -4.68 -12.43
N VAL A 143 4.17 -4.17 -12.53
CA VAL A 143 3.19 -4.08 -11.45
C VAL A 143 1.87 -4.60 -11.96
N GLU A 144 1.20 -5.44 -11.20
CA GLU A 144 -0.18 -5.82 -11.45
C GLU A 144 -1.05 -5.33 -10.29
N THR A 145 -2.16 -4.68 -10.61
CA THR A 145 -3.20 -4.36 -9.63
C THR A 145 -4.36 -5.33 -9.80
N PHE A 146 -4.98 -5.72 -8.70
CA PHE A 146 -6.11 -6.64 -8.71
C PHE A 146 -7.17 -6.21 -7.69
N TYR A 147 -8.42 -6.12 -8.16
CA TYR A 147 -9.59 -5.98 -7.31
C TYR A 147 -10.12 -7.37 -6.97
N PRO A 148 -9.94 -7.87 -5.75
CA PRO A 148 -10.33 -9.24 -5.38
C PRO A 148 -11.80 -9.37 -4.98
N GLY A 149 -12.49 -8.25 -4.79
CA GLY A 149 -13.83 -8.12 -4.22
C GLY A 149 -13.84 -7.17 -3.04
N LYS A 150 -15.01 -6.99 -2.44
CA LYS A 150 -15.22 -6.16 -1.26
C LYS A 150 -14.60 -6.82 -0.02
N GLY A 151 -14.18 -6.03 0.95
CA GLY A 151 -13.58 -6.54 2.18
C GLY A 151 -13.41 -5.44 3.21
N HIS A 152 -12.19 -4.96 3.44
CA HIS A 152 -11.92 -3.81 4.30
C HIS A 152 -12.72 -2.58 3.86
N THR A 153 -12.83 -2.36 2.56
CA THR A 153 -13.71 -1.37 1.92
C THR A 153 -14.37 -1.97 0.67
N GLU A 154 -15.27 -1.22 0.06
CA GLU A 154 -15.91 -1.61 -1.19
C GLU A 154 -14.93 -1.62 -2.39
N ASP A 155 -13.92 -0.75 -2.36
CA ASP A 155 -13.02 -0.44 -3.48
C ASP A 155 -11.60 -0.99 -3.34
N ASN A 156 -11.30 -1.72 -2.27
CA ASN A 156 -9.93 -2.16 -1.97
C ASN A 156 -9.31 -3.01 -3.08
N ILE A 157 -8.12 -2.63 -3.51
CA ILE A 157 -7.28 -3.41 -4.42
C ILE A 157 -5.99 -3.87 -3.74
N VAL A 158 -5.36 -4.87 -4.32
CA VAL A 158 -4.01 -5.30 -3.95
C VAL A 158 -3.04 -5.03 -5.09
N VAL A 159 -1.76 -4.85 -4.76
CA VAL A 159 -0.70 -4.58 -5.75
C VAL A 159 0.33 -5.70 -5.71
N TRP A 160 0.55 -6.35 -6.85
CA TRP A 160 1.46 -7.46 -7.01
C TRP A 160 2.71 -7.07 -7.81
N LEU A 161 3.87 -7.44 -7.30
CA LEU A 161 5.17 -7.25 -7.92
C LEU A 161 5.73 -8.61 -8.36
N PRO A 162 5.42 -9.08 -9.59
CA PRO A 162 5.73 -10.45 -10.02
C PRO A 162 7.21 -10.78 -10.03
N GLN A 163 8.08 -9.79 -10.30
CA GLN A 163 9.52 -9.96 -10.34
C GLN A 163 10.12 -10.30 -8.97
N TYR A 164 9.44 -9.92 -7.88
CA TYR A 164 9.92 -10.06 -6.51
C TYR A 164 9.05 -10.98 -5.67
N LYS A 165 7.88 -11.40 -6.20
CA LYS A 165 6.86 -12.16 -5.47
C LYS A 165 6.42 -11.44 -4.19
N ILE A 166 6.26 -10.10 -4.29
CA ILE A 166 5.80 -9.24 -3.21
C ILE A 166 4.36 -8.83 -3.49
N LEU A 167 3.51 -8.98 -2.48
CA LEU A 167 2.13 -8.51 -2.46
C LEU A 167 2.00 -7.35 -1.48
N ALA A 168 1.60 -6.16 -1.94
CA ALA A 168 1.05 -5.13 -1.07
C ALA A 168 -0.45 -5.40 -0.94
N GLY A 169 -0.85 -5.92 0.22
CA GLY A 169 -2.22 -6.29 0.53
C GLY A 169 -3.07 -5.11 0.99
N GLY A 170 -2.42 -3.98 1.37
CA GLY A 170 -3.12 -2.84 1.96
C GLY A 170 -3.92 -3.25 3.20
N CYS A 171 -4.95 -2.49 3.54
CA CYS A 171 -5.77 -2.75 4.73
C CYS A 171 -6.69 -3.97 4.59
N LEU A 172 -6.79 -4.55 3.38
CA LEU A 172 -7.46 -5.84 3.15
C LEU A 172 -6.77 -6.97 3.92
N VAL A 173 -5.44 -6.88 4.12
CA VAL A 173 -4.63 -7.89 4.81
C VAL A 173 -4.18 -7.38 6.17
N LYS A 174 -4.44 -8.16 7.21
CA LYS A 174 -4.04 -7.85 8.59
C LYS A 174 -2.64 -8.39 8.90
N SER A 175 -1.91 -7.66 9.75
CA SER A 175 -0.60 -8.11 10.25
C SER A 175 -0.75 -9.27 11.25
N ALA A 176 0.34 -9.96 11.53
CA ALA A 176 0.31 -11.10 12.45
C ALA A 176 -0.02 -10.69 13.91
N GLU A 177 0.25 -9.43 14.27
CA GLU A 177 -0.02 -8.88 15.60
C GLU A 177 -1.48 -8.42 15.78
N ALA A 178 -2.24 -8.28 14.68
CA ALA A 178 -3.64 -7.86 14.71
C ALA A 178 -4.49 -8.89 15.46
N LYS A 179 -5.31 -8.41 16.39
CA LYS A 179 -6.22 -9.23 17.19
C LYS A 179 -7.66 -9.16 16.72
N ASP A 180 -7.94 -8.22 15.82
CA ASP A 180 -9.25 -7.95 15.23
C ASP A 180 -9.11 -7.33 13.83
N LEU A 181 -10.23 -7.02 13.22
CA LEU A 181 -10.29 -6.42 11.88
C LEU A 181 -10.02 -4.90 11.86
N GLY A 182 -9.89 -4.25 13.02
CA GLY A 182 -9.74 -2.81 13.17
C GLY A 182 -11.01 -2.04 12.77
N ASN A 183 -10.84 -0.93 12.06
CA ASN A 183 -11.99 -0.16 11.58
C ASN A 183 -12.80 -0.96 10.55
N VAL A 184 -14.06 -1.23 10.88
CA VAL A 184 -15.02 -1.97 10.03
C VAL A 184 -16.27 -1.16 9.72
N ALA A 185 -16.25 0.16 9.94
CA ALA A 185 -17.44 1.02 9.82
C ALA A 185 -18.06 0.97 8.41
N ASP A 186 -17.25 0.80 7.38
CA ASP A 186 -17.65 0.69 5.97
C ASP A 186 -17.16 -0.61 5.31
N ALA A 187 -16.76 -1.60 6.14
CA ALA A 187 -16.28 -2.89 5.67
C ALA A 187 -17.43 -3.83 5.24
N TYR A 188 -17.11 -4.72 4.33
CA TYR A 188 -17.97 -5.81 3.86
C TYR A 188 -17.49 -7.13 4.47
N VAL A 189 -17.67 -7.28 5.79
CA VAL A 189 -17.12 -8.40 6.58
C VAL A 189 -17.54 -9.76 6.01
N ASN A 190 -18.80 -9.91 5.56
CA ASN A 190 -19.33 -11.15 5.00
C ASN A 190 -18.72 -11.53 3.63
N GLU A 191 -18.14 -10.57 2.91
CA GLU A 191 -17.50 -10.79 1.60
C GLU A 191 -15.96 -10.85 1.72
N TRP A 192 -15.41 -10.39 2.85
CA TRP A 192 -13.97 -10.21 3.02
C TRP A 192 -13.17 -11.51 2.89
N SER A 193 -13.66 -12.61 3.49
CA SER A 193 -13.00 -13.91 3.35
C SER A 193 -12.89 -14.37 1.89
N THR A 194 -13.96 -14.20 1.09
CA THR A 194 -13.94 -14.51 -0.35
C THR A 194 -12.88 -13.67 -1.08
N SER A 195 -12.74 -12.40 -0.74
CA SER A 195 -11.71 -11.53 -1.33
C SER A 195 -10.29 -12.00 -0.99
N ILE A 196 -10.03 -12.40 0.25
CA ILE A 196 -8.74 -13.00 0.64
C ILE A 196 -8.48 -14.31 -0.11
N GLU A 197 -9.49 -15.18 -0.25
CA GLU A 197 -9.37 -16.43 -1.01
C GLU A 197 -9.04 -16.18 -2.49
N ASN A 198 -9.66 -15.15 -3.09
CA ASN A 198 -9.36 -14.74 -4.46
C ASN A 198 -7.90 -14.29 -4.63
N VAL A 199 -7.35 -13.55 -3.63
CA VAL A 199 -5.93 -13.16 -3.61
C VAL A 199 -5.04 -14.40 -3.49
N LEU A 200 -5.34 -15.32 -2.57
CA LEU A 200 -4.59 -16.56 -2.37
C LEU A 200 -4.58 -17.43 -3.63
N LYS A 201 -5.72 -17.55 -4.30
CA LYS A 201 -5.87 -18.30 -5.55
C LYS A 201 -5.03 -17.69 -6.67
N ARG A 202 -5.01 -16.35 -6.78
CA ARG A 202 -4.29 -15.66 -7.85
C ARG A 202 -2.79 -15.63 -7.63
N TYR A 203 -2.33 -15.37 -6.40
CA TYR A 203 -0.93 -15.12 -6.07
C TYR A 203 -0.36 -16.16 -5.07
N GLY A 204 -0.70 -17.42 -5.25
CA GLY A 204 -0.32 -18.49 -4.31
C GLY A 204 1.19 -18.67 -4.08
N ASN A 205 2.05 -18.07 -4.94
CA ASN A 205 3.50 -18.12 -4.86
C ASN A 205 4.14 -16.84 -4.27
N MET A 206 3.36 -16.02 -3.54
CA MET A 206 3.90 -14.85 -2.86
C MET A 206 4.91 -15.25 -1.78
N ASN A 207 6.00 -14.49 -1.68
CA ASN A 207 7.05 -14.70 -0.67
C ASN A 207 6.97 -13.66 0.44
N VAL A 208 6.56 -12.43 0.09
CA VAL A 208 6.46 -11.30 1.01
C VAL A 208 5.08 -10.67 0.86
N VAL A 209 4.47 -10.36 1.97
CA VAL A 209 3.17 -9.66 2.05
C VAL A 209 3.32 -8.44 2.94
N LEU A 210 2.97 -7.27 2.39
CA LEU A 210 2.88 -6.03 3.14
C LEU A 210 1.43 -5.78 3.53
N PRO A 211 1.08 -5.80 4.83
CA PRO A 211 -0.22 -5.36 5.30
C PRO A 211 -0.32 -3.83 5.31
N GLY A 212 -1.52 -3.28 5.35
CA GLY A 212 -1.73 -1.83 5.46
C GLY A 212 -1.18 -1.23 6.76
N HIS A 213 -1.14 -2.03 7.82
CA HIS A 213 -0.63 -1.65 9.14
C HIS A 213 0.13 -2.83 9.75
N GLY A 214 1.14 -2.53 10.59
CA GLY A 214 1.94 -3.54 11.28
C GLY A 214 3.09 -4.12 10.44
N GLU A 215 3.65 -5.23 10.90
CA GLU A 215 4.88 -5.78 10.34
C GLU A 215 4.66 -6.53 9.03
N VAL A 216 5.69 -6.46 8.17
CA VAL A 216 5.78 -7.26 6.93
C VAL A 216 5.85 -8.75 7.29
N GLY A 217 5.15 -9.57 6.51
CA GLY A 217 5.17 -11.02 6.69
C GLY A 217 5.19 -11.75 5.35
N ASP A 218 4.60 -12.91 5.38
CA ASP A 218 4.45 -13.80 4.23
C ASP A 218 2.96 -14.14 3.98
N LYS A 219 2.71 -15.17 3.21
CA LYS A 219 1.36 -15.70 2.94
C LYS A 219 0.54 -15.98 4.23
N GLY A 220 1.20 -16.21 5.36
CA GLY A 220 0.57 -16.43 6.66
C GLY A 220 -0.32 -15.27 7.09
N LEU A 221 -0.03 -14.02 6.64
CA LEU A 221 -0.87 -12.86 6.96
C LEU A 221 -2.27 -12.96 6.35
N LEU A 222 -2.41 -13.53 5.15
CA LEU A 222 -3.72 -13.77 4.54
C LEU A 222 -4.49 -14.85 5.30
N LEU A 223 -3.81 -15.91 5.74
CA LEU A 223 -4.42 -16.98 6.54
C LEU A 223 -4.86 -16.45 7.92
N HIS A 224 -4.01 -15.63 8.55
CA HIS A 224 -4.36 -14.94 9.79
C HIS A 224 -5.58 -14.01 9.62
N THR A 225 -5.64 -13.27 8.51
CA THR A 225 -6.81 -12.43 8.20
C THR A 225 -8.09 -13.27 8.08
N LEU A 226 -8.01 -14.47 7.45
CA LEU A 226 -9.15 -15.42 7.39
C LEU A 226 -9.54 -15.93 8.78
N ASP A 227 -8.58 -16.13 9.67
CA ASP A 227 -8.87 -16.58 11.04
C ASP A 227 -9.59 -15.49 11.86
N LEU A 228 -9.23 -14.20 11.65
CA LEU A 228 -9.92 -13.06 12.26
C LEU A 228 -11.36 -12.84 11.74
N LEU A 229 -11.69 -13.43 10.58
CA LEU A 229 -13.02 -13.32 9.96
C LEU A 229 -13.98 -14.44 10.35
N LYS A 230 -13.56 -15.42 11.16
CA LYS A 230 -14.39 -16.53 11.67
C LYS A 230 -15.20 -16.09 12.89
#